data_18a63388b8f3ae4a7241162de5906d1c
#
_entry.id   18a63388b8f3ae4a7241162de5906d1c
#
_cell.length_a   1.000
_cell.length_b   1.000
_cell.length_c   1.000
_cell.angle_alpha   90.00
_cell.angle_beta   90.00
_cell.angle_gamma   90.00
#
_symmetry.space_group_name_H-M   'P 1'
#
loop_
_entity.id
_entity.type
_entity.pdbx_description
1 polymer ?
#
loop_
_entity_poly.entity_id
_entity_poly.type
_entity_poly.pdbx_seq_one_letter_code
_entity_poly.pdbx_strand_id
1 'polypeptide(L)'
;MLETKVVTGQWLVEKTTHLYDLTIEEGASIVAPEGKFVALTVDGNGCDPKPGRYHGDVVLTVAETYHMAPHALMRLNNISREFTDALVIDSGKVLEEKGVPALIQQGTVTGEKAQGLYLASSAESFNGILVTGDQPYLVQDCRMELEGFGANDFMGVGAAVAAIDTADVTIDGCDFTVNGVTRCAVHVGGDSHVTVKNSRIQNTSPDSDWLGDFSWACGFLGTNRLCQLCDNGTVVYDNCDLISNGWGVLSIDGTDKYNEMIVKNSRLTLSGPRSHGYGAFCIGGNHVRFEGCDVNVTGYPLMLRGMMDKGRAEIVRSNIRGRRFGLLAMGDTHSVLTIAGSDFETDKSTMVFKGSATSVNITETAMRPGNGVILQLMDNDESGMTGQDFKIPVGEVDQPLPGRDLTHAGEDDIRMTLTACRLTGDFFNSTTNIQANKRSTQGGFGKFHDTLIGTGQGKNEPTKSGKPEEKPEEKPEAPGPLPGMKDLDTPKNLGLTLVDTQITGVISSATQAYRQGLTLIDQSNRREMSNITQTAAPTVNNGVVLSLDATSRWTVTGTSYITALTLAQGALVEAPAGKTLRVTVDGKETELVPGTYTGKIVLTVA
;
A
#
# COMPACT_ATOMS: atom_id res chain seq x y z
N MET A 1 -28.02 45.78 2.72
CA MET A 1 -29.01 44.69 2.91
C MET A 1 -28.40 43.46 2.24
N LEU A 2 -28.18 42.41 2.97
CA LEU A 2 -27.81 41.12 2.37
C LEU A 2 -29.01 40.63 1.52
N GLU A 3 -28.73 40.20 0.30
CA GLU A 3 -29.74 39.85 -0.67
C GLU A 3 -30.25 38.41 -0.45
N THR A 4 -31.51 38.20 -0.81
CA THR A 4 -32.15 36.88 -0.91
C THR A 4 -32.20 36.48 -2.37
N LYS A 5 -31.85 35.23 -2.71
CA LYS A 5 -31.89 34.72 -4.08
C LYS A 5 -32.59 33.37 -4.15
N VAL A 6 -33.49 33.25 -5.14
CA VAL A 6 -34.10 31.97 -5.53
C VAL A 6 -33.60 31.62 -6.93
N VAL A 7 -33.07 30.42 -7.10
CA VAL A 7 -32.54 29.88 -8.37
C VAL A 7 -33.49 28.81 -8.87
N THR A 8 -34.14 29.07 -10.01
CA THR A 8 -35.16 28.19 -10.61
C THR A 8 -34.66 27.51 -11.91
N GLY A 9 -33.48 27.85 -12.36
CA GLY A 9 -32.85 27.32 -13.56
C GLY A 9 -31.33 27.40 -13.42
N GLN A 10 -30.59 27.56 -14.54
CA GLN A 10 -29.15 27.74 -14.49
C GLN A 10 -28.80 29.20 -14.15
N TRP A 11 -28.01 29.39 -13.10
CA TRP A 11 -27.49 30.70 -12.73
C TRP A 11 -25.97 30.74 -12.93
N LEU A 12 -25.52 31.58 -13.87
CA LEU A 12 -24.11 31.89 -14.07
C LEU A 12 -23.68 32.94 -13.05
N VAL A 13 -22.79 32.54 -12.11
CA VAL A 13 -22.21 33.44 -11.11
C VAL A 13 -20.89 33.96 -11.66
N GLU A 14 -20.85 35.21 -12.11
CA GLU A 14 -19.68 35.81 -12.76
C GLU A 14 -18.64 36.34 -11.78
N LYS A 15 -19.06 36.65 -10.55
CA LYS A 15 -18.21 37.22 -9.49
C LYS A 15 -18.68 36.74 -8.11
N THR A 16 -17.77 36.77 -7.15
CA THR A 16 -18.09 36.47 -5.74
C THR A 16 -19.30 37.26 -5.28
N THR A 17 -20.29 36.55 -4.72
CA THR A 17 -21.61 37.07 -4.36
C THR A 17 -21.93 36.69 -2.92
N HIS A 18 -22.35 37.70 -2.13
CA HIS A 18 -22.75 37.54 -0.74
C HIS A 18 -24.26 37.60 -0.61
N LEU A 19 -24.86 36.62 0.03
CA LEU A 19 -26.31 36.49 0.26
C LEU A 19 -26.56 36.22 1.74
N TYR A 20 -27.80 36.43 2.16
CA TYR A 20 -28.29 36.00 3.49
C TYR A 20 -29.15 34.76 3.39
N ASP A 21 -29.82 34.57 2.25
CA ASP A 21 -30.74 33.46 2.00
C ASP A 21 -30.64 33.07 0.52
N LEU A 22 -30.25 31.82 0.27
CA LEU A 22 -30.18 31.22 -1.06
C LEU A 22 -31.07 29.99 -1.11
N THR A 23 -32.02 29.97 -2.04
CA THR A 23 -32.80 28.77 -2.34
C THR A 23 -32.45 28.28 -3.74
N ILE A 24 -32.05 27.04 -3.88
CA ILE A 24 -31.81 26.35 -5.15
C ILE A 24 -32.95 25.34 -5.32
N GLU A 25 -33.80 25.54 -6.34
CA GLU A 25 -34.87 24.63 -6.64
C GLU A 25 -34.39 23.32 -7.28
N GLU A 26 -35.25 22.29 -7.23
CA GLU A 26 -34.98 21.01 -7.89
C GLU A 26 -34.77 21.21 -9.39
N GLY A 27 -33.68 20.66 -9.94
CA GLY A 27 -33.28 20.86 -11.33
C GLY A 27 -32.57 22.19 -11.65
N ALA A 28 -32.45 23.11 -10.70
CA ALA A 28 -31.67 24.30 -10.85
C ALA A 28 -30.18 24.02 -10.63
N SER A 29 -29.29 24.85 -11.22
CA SER A 29 -27.85 24.72 -11.09
C SER A 29 -27.16 26.08 -10.96
N ILE A 30 -26.03 26.08 -10.25
CA ILE A 30 -25.12 27.23 -10.16
C ILE A 30 -23.86 26.86 -10.91
N VAL A 31 -23.41 27.74 -11.80
CA VAL A 31 -22.24 27.51 -12.66
C VAL A 31 -21.32 28.73 -12.64
N ALA A 32 -20.01 28.50 -12.87
CA ALA A 32 -19.03 29.54 -13.06
C ALA A 32 -18.74 29.78 -14.55
N PRO A 33 -18.07 30.88 -14.93
CA PRO A 33 -17.44 31.04 -16.23
C PRO A 33 -16.42 29.93 -16.53
N GLU A 34 -16.11 29.72 -17.79
CA GLU A 34 -15.11 28.74 -18.24
C GLU A 34 -13.76 28.96 -17.54
N GLY A 35 -13.11 27.86 -17.09
CA GLY A 35 -11.84 27.88 -16.34
C GLY A 35 -11.98 28.30 -14.87
N LYS A 36 -13.22 28.47 -14.39
CA LYS A 36 -13.50 28.83 -13.00
C LYS A 36 -14.47 27.85 -12.35
N PHE A 37 -14.54 27.90 -11.02
CA PHE A 37 -15.53 27.16 -10.24
C PHE A 37 -16.26 28.09 -9.27
N VAL A 38 -17.41 27.64 -8.78
CA VAL A 38 -18.13 28.32 -7.70
C VAL A 38 -18.05 27.44 -6.46
N ALA A 39 -17.51 28.00 -5.38
CA ALA A 39 -17.58 27.41 -4.05
C ALA A 39 -18.70 28.07 -3.25
N LEU A 40 -19.57 27.27 -2.66
CA LEU A 40 -20.60 27.72 -1.73
C LEU A 40 -20.09 27.55 -0.29
N THR A 41 -20.14 28.63 0.47
CA THR A 41 -19.93 28.59 1.91
C THR A 41 -21.15 29.13 2.64
N VAL A 42 -21.45 28.52 3.80
CA VAL A 42 -22.50 28.99 4.71
C VAL A 42 -21.88 29.08 6.10
N ASP A 43 -21.87 30.27 6.67
CA ASP A 43 -21.20 30.57 7.95
C ASP A 43 -19.76 30.03 7.98
N GLY A 44 -19.03 30.20 6.88
CA GLY A 44 -17.65 29.75 6.70
C GLY A 44 -17.45 28.26 6.42
N ASN A 45 -18.49 27.44 6.39
CA ASN A 45 -18.40 26.01 6.08
C ASN A 45 -18.70 25.76 4.60
N GLY A 46 -17.81 25.04 3.92
CA GLY A 46 -17.96 24.70 2.51
C GLY A 46 -18.97 23.58 2.27
N CYS A 47 -19.74 23.70 1.18
CA CYS A 47 -20.62 22.64 0.72
C CYS A 47 -20.85 22.74 -0.80
N ASP A 48 -21.36 21.65 -1.39
CA ASP A 48 -21.80 21.69 -2.78
C ASP A 48 -23.10 22.47 -2.94
N PRO A 49 -23.26 23.26 -4.01
CA PRO A 49 -24.49 23.96 -4.30
C PRO A 49 -25.57 23.02 -4.84
N LYS A 50 -26.18 22.20 -3.96
CA LYS A 50 -27.25 21.24 -4.26
C LYS A 50 -28.62 21.89 -4.06
N PRO A 51 -29.71 21.35 -4.65
CA PRO A 51 -31.07 21.82 -4.34
C PRO A 51 -31.33 21.84 -2.83
N GLY A 52 -31.86 22.98 -2.35
CA GLY A 52 -32.09 23.21 -0.92
C GLY A 52 -32.12 24.70 -0.56
N ARG A 53 -32.25 24.97 0.74
CA ARG A 53 -32.20 26.33 1.27
C ARG A 53 -30.97 26.51 2.16
N TYR A 54 -30.22 27.56 1.91
CA TYR A 54 -29.02 27.98 2.61
C TYR A 54 -29.28 29.33 3.27
N HIS A 55 -29.05 29.45 4.57
CA HIS A 55 -29.36 30.62 5.36
C HIS A 55 -28.23 30.95 6.32
N GLY A 56 -27.87 32.21 6.42
CA GLY A 56 -26.75 32.71 7.23
C GLY A 56 -25.84 33.60 6.39
N ASP A 57 -24.55 33.60 6.68
CA ASP A 57 -23.54 34.23 5.82
C ASP A 57 -23.25 33.30 4.64
N VAL A 58 -24.00 33.49 3.56
CA VAL A 58 -23.93 32.67 2.34
C VAL A 58 -23.04 33.36 1.32
N VAL A 59 -21.90 32.73 1.00
CA VAL A 59 -20.96 33.26 0.00
C VAL A 59 -20.79 32.28 -1.14
N LEU A 60 -21.03 32.76 -2.35
CA LEU A 60 -20.67 32.09 -3.59
C LEU A 60 -19.35 32.70 -4.08
N THR A 61 -18.25 32.02 -3.82
CA THR A 61 -16.92 32.46 -4.27
C THR A 61 -16.66 31.95 -5.67
N VAL A 62 -16.30 32.85 -6.61
CA VAL A 62 -15.87 32.50 -7.97
C VAL A 62 -14.35 32.54 -8.00
N ALA A 63 -13.71 31.38 -8.21
CA ALA A 63 -12.26 31.25 -8.25
C ALA A 63 -11.83 30.48 -9.51
N GLU A 64 -10.55 30.63 -9.88
CA GLU A 64 -9.94 29.88 -10.99
C GLU A 64 -9.49 28.51 -10.50
N THR A 65 -9.64 27.49 -11.36
CA THR A 65 -9.07 26.18 -11.06
C THR A 65 -7.55 26.20 -11.14
N TYR A 66 -6.89 25.36 -10.37
CA TYR A 66 -5.46 25.08 -10.55
C TYR A 66 -5.30 23.88 -11.48
N HIS A 67 -4.63 24.09 -12.62
CA HIS A 67 -4.39 23.03 -13.58
C HIS A 67 -3.11 22.28 -13.24
N MET A 68 -3.22 20.99 -12.93
CA MET A 68 -2.07 20.12 -12.66
C MET A 68 -1.63 19.40 -13.93
N ALA A 69 -0.34 19.51 -14.26
CA ALA A 69 0.27 18.66 -15.29
C ALA A 69 0.23 17.17 -14.84
N PRO A 70 0.04 16.23 -15.78
CA PRO A 70 0.01 14.81 -15.43
C PRO A 70 1.34 14.35 -14.83
N HIS A 71 1.32 13.75 -13.63
CA HIS A 71 2.46 13.02 -13.08
C HIS A 71 2.59 11.60 -13.68
N ALA A 72 3.57 10.79 -13.27
CA ALA A 72 3.92 9.55 -13.98
C ALA A 72 2.76 8.57 -14.17
N LEU A 73 1.97 8.31 -13.14
CA LEU A 73 0.78 7.44 -13.25
C LEU A 73 -0.28 8.03 -14.18
N MET A 74 -0.41 9.35 -14.20
CA MET A 74 -1.38 10.05 -15.03
C MET A 74 -0.88 10.26 -16.45
N ARG A 75 0.44 10.37 -16.66
CA ARG A 75 1.05 10.48 -18.00
C ARG A 75 0.81 9.23 -18.85
N LEU A 76 0.76 8.06 -18.23
CA LEU A 76 0.39 6.84 -18.92
C LEU A 76 -1.00 6.95 -19.57
N ASN A 77 -1.82 7.90 -19.14
CA ASN A 77 -3.22 8.07 -19.49
C ASN A 77 -3.56 9.43 -20.11
N ASN A 78 -2.59 10.34 -20.27
CA ASN A 78 -2.83 11.71 -20.67
C ASN A 78 -3.91 12.44 -19.84
N ILE A 79 -4.05 12.10 -18.56
CA ILE A 79 -5.02 12.75 -17.69
C ILE A 79 -4.39 14.01 -17.10
N SER A 80 -4.96 15.16 -17.42
CA SER A 80 -4.78 16.40 -16.70
C SER A 80 -5.93 16.60 -15.72
N ARG A 81 -5.72 17.39 -14.68
CA ARG A 81 -6.75 17.67 -13.72
C ARG A 81 -6.80 19.11 -13.28
N GLU A 82 -8.03 19.55 -13.07
CA GLU A 82 -8.33 20.83 -12.46
C GLU A 82 -8.59 20.61 -10.96
N PHE A 83 -7.89 21.36 -10.11
CA PHE A 83 -8.11 21.37 -8.67
C PHE A 83 -8.97 22.53 -8.25
N THR A 84 -9.76 22.30 -7.22
CA THR A 84 -10.56 23.31 -6.51
C THR A 84 -10.10 23.33 -5.06
N ASP A 85 -9.60 24.47 -4.60
CA ASP A 85 -8.84 24.57 -3.36
C ASP A 85 -9.35 25.72 -2.48
N ALA A 86 -9.23 25.57 -1.16
CA ALA A 86 -9.46 26.69 -0.24
C ALA A 86 -8.29 27.68 -0.29
N LEU A 87 -7.06 27.17 -0.42
CA LEU A 87 -5.84 27.96 -0.46
C LEU A 87 -4.86 27.38 -1.47
N VAL A 88 -4.32 28.22 -2.35
CA VAL A 88 -3.28 27.84 -3.31
C VAL A 88 -2.02 28.66 -3.07
N ILE A 89 -0.89 27.97 -2.92
CA ILE A 89 0.44 28.56 -2.76
C ILE A 89 1.30 28.10 -3.92
N ASP A 90 1.86 29.05 -4.65
CA ASP A 90 2.82 28.78 -5.72
C ASP A 90 4.10 29.59 -5.51
N SER A 91 5.22 28.88 -5.33
CA SER A 91 6.55 29.50 -5.18
C SER A 91 6.56 30.64 -4.16
N GLY A 92 5.97 30.40 -2.97
CA GLY A 92 5.89 31.37 -1.90
C GLY A 92 4.89 32.51 -2.10
N LYS A 93 3.95 32.36 -3.04
CA LYS A 93 2.88 33.34 -3.28
C LYS A 93 1.52 32.73 -3.03
N VAL A 94 0.67 33.47 -2.34
CA VAL A 94 -0.76 33.15 -2.23
C VAL A 94 -1.43 33.55 -3.56
N LEU A 95 -2.05 32.58 -4.24
CA LEU A 95 -2.85 32.84 -5.45
C LEU A 95 -4.30 33.06 -5.04
N GLU A 96 -4.63 34.30 -4.67
CA GLU A 96 -5.97 34.65 -4.15
C GLU A 96 -7.08 34.35 -5.15
N GLU A 97 -6.82 34.50 -6.44
CA GLU A 97 -7.76 34.24 -7.54
C GLU A 97 -8.12 32.74 -7.68
N LYS A 98 -7.31 31.86 -7.09
CA LYS A 98 -7.51 30.40 -7.14
C LYS A 98 -8.06 29.82 -5.84
N GLY A 99 -8.10 30.61 -4.77
CA GLY A 99 -8.54 30.18 -3.45
C GLY A 99 -9.97 30.59 -3.12
N VAL A 100 -10.48 30.05 -2.01
CA VAL A 100 -11.78 30.37 -1.42
C VAL A 100 -11.59 30.95 -0.02
N PRO A 101 -11.28 32.26 0.10
CA PRO A 101 -10.99 32.88 1.40
C PRO A 101 -12.12 32.75 2.43
N ALA A 102 -13.37 32.67 1.96
CA ALA A 102 -14.55 32.49 2.83
C ALA A 102 -14.52 31.19 3.66
N LEU A 103 -13.70 30.22 3.29
CA LEU A 103 -13.50 28.96 4.05
C LEU A 103 -12.47 29.12 5.19
N ILE A 104 -11.64 30.14 5.17
CA ILE A 104 -10.61 30.33 6.18
C ILE A 104 -11.23 31.07 7.36
N GLN A 105 -11.69 30.30 8.36
CA GLN A 105 -12.45 30.85 9.48
C GLN A 105 -11.55 31.48 10.58
N GLN A 106 -10.32 31.01 10.68
CA GLN A 106 -9.37 31.46 11.72
C GLN A 106 -7.95 31.45 11.17
N GLY A 107 -7.04 32.05 11.91
CA GLY A 107 -5.61 31.98 11.65
C GLY A 107 -5.10 33.02 10.67
N THR A 108 -3.92 32.82 10.14
CA THR A 108 -3.22 33.72 9.22
C THR A 108 -2.61 32.95 8.06
N VAL A 109 -2.60 33.60 6.89
CA VAL A 109 -1.99 33.09 5.66
C VAL A 109 -0.99 34.11 5.14
N THR A 110 0.19 33.65 4.80
CA THR A 110 1.22 34.43 4.09
C THR A 110 1.82 33.57 2.98
N GLY A 111 2.73 34.11 2.19
CA GLY A 111 3.50 33.34 1.20
C GLY A 111 4.44 32.28 1.82
N GLU A 112 4.75 32.39 3.12
CA GLU A 112 5.68 31.49 3.81
C GLU A 112 4.95 30.47 4.70
N LYS A 113 3.74 30.81 5.16
CA LYS A 113 3.02 29.95 6.10
C LYS A 113 1.51 30.15 6.14
N ALA A 114 0.84 29.06 6.52
CA ALA A 114 -0.52 29.03 7.04
C ALA A 114 -0.46 28.64 8.53
N GLN A 115 -0.99 29.47 9.41
CA GLN A 115 -0.90 29.22 10.85
C GLN A 115 -2.25 29.37 11.56
N GLY A 116 -2.60 28.36 12.34
CA GLY A 116 -3.81 28.35 13.16
C GLY A 116 -5.11 28.36 12.35
N LEU A 117 -5.08 27.88 11.11
CA LEU A 117 -6.27 27.85 10.26
C LEU A 117 -7.28 26.83 10.78
N TYR A 118 -8.54 27.20 10.72
CA TYR A 118 -9.65 26.27 10.77
C TYR A 118 -10.39 26.27 9.43
N LEU A 119 -10.52 25.08 8.85
CA LEU A 119 -11.19 24.81 7.58
C LEU A 119 -12.18 23.67 7.76
N ALA A 120 -13.43 23.87 7.36
CA ALA A 120 -14.45 22.82 7.31
C ALA A 120 -15.16 22.85 5.96
N SER A 121 -15.27 21.69 5.29
CA SER A 121 -15.98 21.57 4.01
C SER A 121 -16.54 20.18 3.82
N SER A 122 -17.77 20.11 3.33
CA SER A 122 -18.42 18.88 2.85
C SER A 122 -18.51 18.83 1.30
N ALA A 123 -17.84 19.75 0.62
CA ALA A 123 -17.81 19.75 -0.84
C ALA A 123 -16.98 18.59 -1.40
N GLU A 124 -17.52 17.92 -2.42
CA GLU A 124 -16.85 16.83 -3.09
C GLU A 124 -15.62 17.32 -3.87
N SER A 125 -14.55 16.52 -3.89
CA SER A 125 -13.30 16.78 -4.64
C SER A 125 -12.63 18.12 -4.31
N PHE A 126 -12.92 18.71 -3.16
CA PHE A 126 -12.41 20.01 -2.74
C PHE A 126 -11.23 19.85 -1.78
N ASN A 127 -10.13 20.52 -2.07
CA ASN A 127 -8.91 20.47 -1.29
C ASN A 127 -8.86 21.56 -0.20
N GLY A 128 -8.09 21.32 0.84
CA GLY A 128 -7.74 22.34 1.83
C GLY A 128 -6.67 23.29 1.29
N ILE A 129 -5.42 22.84 1.26
CA ILE A 129 -4.27 23.63 0.82
C ILE A 129 -3.56 22.90 -0.32
N LEU A 130 -3.35 23.57 -1.43
CA LEU A 130 -2.48 23.15 -2.52
C LEU A 130 -1.19 23.96 -2.46
N VAL A 131 -0.04 23.27 -2.43
CA VAL A 131 1.28 23.90 -2.47
C VAL A 131 2.06 23.37 -3.67
N THR A 132 2.67 24.28 -4.41
CA THR A 132 3.55 23.98 -5.55
C THR A 132 4.73 24.95 -5.58
N GLY A 133 5.75 24.63 -6.40
CA GLY A 133 6.99 25.40 -6.48
C GLY A 133 7.99 25.04 -5.38
N ASP A 134 9.19 25.57 -5.47
CA ASP A 134 10.36 25.18 -4.68
C ASP A 134 10.59 26.01 -3.40
N GLN A 135 9.69 26.92 -3.09
CA GLN A 135 9.83 27.74 -1.87
C GLN A 135 9.24 27.02 -0.67
N PRO A 136 9.98 26.92 0.45
CA PRO A 136 9.49 26.26 1.66
C PRO A 136 8.18 26.88 2.16
N TYR A 137 7.21 26.03 2.51
CA TYR A 137 5.93 26.43 3.05
C TYR A 137 5.61 25.70 4.35
N LEU A 138 5.19 26.45 5.37
CA LEU A 138 4.85 25.93 6.70
C LEU A 138 3.33 25.94 6.91
N VAL A 139 2.76 24.75 7.18
CA VAL A 139 1.37 24.58 7.65
C VAL A 139 1.46 24.25 9.16
N GLN A 140 1.10 25.20 10.01
CA GLN A 140 1.33 25.10 11.44
C GLN A 140 0.05 25.27 12.26
N ASP A 141 -0.14 24.39 13.27
CA ASP A 141 -1.26 24.46 14.22
C ASP A 141 -2.64 24.57 13.54
N CYS A 142 -2.78 23.99 12.35
CA CYS A 142 -3.99 24.05 11.56
C CYS A 142 -4.91 22.87 11.87
N ARG A 143 -6.23 23.12 11.81
CA ARG A 143 -7.27 22.12 11.92
C ARG A 143 -8.11 22.10 10.66
N MET A 144 -8.30 20.91 10.07
CA MET A 144 -9.11 20.72 8.88
C MET A 144 -10.09 19.56 9.05
N GLU A 145 -11.34 19.80 8.71
CA GLU A 145 -12.42 18.82 8.69
C GLU A 145 -13.02 18.77 7.29
N LEU A 146 -12.62 17.77 6.51
CA LEU A 146 -13.03 17.68 5.12
C LEU A 146 -13.85 16.41 4.89
N GLU A 147 -15.06 16.58 4.43
CA GLU A 147 -15.98 15.51 4.08
C GLU A 147 -16.26 15.50 2.57
N GLY A 148 -16.88 14.41 2.09
CA GLY A 148 -17.19 14.22 0.68
C GLY A 148 -16.14 13.40 -0.06
N PHE A 149 -16.51 12.89 -1.21
CA PHE A 149 -15.65 12.00 -1.99
C PHE A 149 -14.49 12.77 -2.65
N GLY A 150 -13.32 12.14 -2.71
CA GLY A 150 -12.27 12.51 -3.64
C GLY A 150 -12.66 12.06 -5.05
N ALA A 151 -11.82 12.36 -6.02
CA ALA A 151 -12.12 11.95 -7.39
C ALA A 151 -11.32 10.73 -7.83
N ASN A 152 -10.15 10.53 -7.25
CA ASN A 152 -9.22 9.48 -7.67
C ASN A 152 -8.18 9.21 -6.57
N ASP A 153 -7.81 7.96 -6.39
CA ASP A 153 -6.86 7.52 -5.36
C ASP A 153 -5.41 8.04 -5.55
N PHE A 154 -5.04 8.51 -6.75
CA PHE A 154 -3.64 8.80 -7.10
C PHE A 154 -3.34 10.27 -7.34
N MET A 155 -4.31 11.15 -7.22
CA MET A 155 -4.19 12.51 -7.72
C MET A 155 -4.26 13.59 -6.64
N GLY A 156 -4.45 13.19 -5.39
CA GLY A 156 -4.58 14.13 -4.28
C GLY A 156 -5.80 15.05 -4.32
N VAL A 157 -6.80 14.68 -5.12
CA VAL A 157 -8.05 15.45 -5.18
C VAL A 157 -8.86 15.22 -3.91
N GLY A 158 -9.20 16.30 -3.24
CA GLY A 158 -9.88 16.29 -1.96
C GLY A 158 -8.91 16.19 -0.77
N ALA A 159 -7.61 16.34 -0.95
CA ALA A 159 -6.64 16.31 0.14
C ALA A 159 -6.78 17.50 1.10
N ALA A 160 -6.46 17.28 2.38
CA ALA A 160 -6.31 18.40 3.30
C ALA A 160 -5.08 19.26 2.94
N VAL A 161 -3.97 18.60 2.60
CA VAL A 161 -2.78 19.25 2.01
C VAL A 161 -2.32 18.43 0.82
N ALA A 162 -2.24 19.06 -0.34
CA ALA A 162 -1.62 18.51 -1.54
C ALA A 162 -0.34 19.28 -1.86
N ALA A 163 0.79 18.58 -1.83
CA ALA A 163 2.09 19.07 -2.26
C ALA A 163 2.43 18.44 -3.60
N ILE A 164 2.61 19.25 -4.64
CA ILE A 164 2.82 18.78 -6.01
C ILE A 164 4.00 19.48 -6.67
N ASP A 165 4.43 18.93 -7.79
CA ASP A 165 5.56 19.40 -8.61
C ASP A 165 6.90 19.36 -7.85
N THR A 166 7.32 20.47 -7.26
CA THR A 166 8.58 20.60 -6.51
C THR A 166 8.37 21.17 -5.10
N ALA A 167 7.17 21.01 -4.55
CA ALA A 167 6.80 21.64 -3.29
C ALA A 167 7.67 21.15 -2.11
N ASP A 168 8.09 22.10 -1.27
CA ASP A 168 8.75 21.84 0.01
C ASP A 168 7.81 22.27 1.15
N VAL A 169 7.21 21.30 1.85
CA VAL A 169 6.15 21.57 2.82
C VAL A 169 6.48 20.96 4.17
N THR A 170 6.37 21.78 5.22
CA THR A 170 6.35 21.30 6.62
C THR A 170 4.95 21.44 7.19
N ILE A 171 4.39 20.33 7.69
CA ILE A 171 3.12 20.28 8.43
C ILE A 171 3.47 19.99 9.89
N ASP A 172 3.17 20.93 10.79
CA ASP A 172 3.59 20.86 12.19
C ASP A 172 2.45 21.17 13.16
N GLY A 173 2.20 20.30 14.12
CA GLY A 173 1.18 20.49 15.16
C GLY A 173 -0.26 20.52 14.65
N CYS A 174 -0.54 19.89 13.50
CA CYS A 174 -1.84 19.94 12.85
C CYS A 174 -2.78 18.80 13.27
N ASP A 175 -4.09 19.05 13.17
CA ASP A 175 -5.14 18.04 13.36
C ASP A 175 -6.05 18.00 12.10
N PHE A 176 -5.88 16.96 11.28
CA PHE A 176 -6.67 16.78 10.06
C PHE A 176 -7.59 15.58 10.20
N THR A 177 -8.87 15.81 9.94
CA THR A 177 -9.87 14.76 9.82
C THR A 177 -10.47 14.78 8.43
N VAL A 178 -10.35 13.67 7.71
CA VAL A 178 -10.95 13.50 6.39
C VAL A 178 -11.98 12.37 6.42
N ASN A 179 -13.06 12.54 5.68
CA ASN A 179 -14.13 11.56 5.56
C ASN A 179 -14.64 11.54 4.11
N GLY A 180 -14.46 10.44 3.43
CA GLY A 180 -14.93 10.26 2.05
C GLY A 180 -14.11 9.21 1.31
N VAL A 181 -14.72 8.61 0.32
CA VAL A 181 -14.08 7.62 -0.54
C VAL A 181 -13.06 8.30 -1.43
N THR A 182 -11.90 7.72 -1.65
CA THR A 182 -10.76 8.27 -2.43
C THR A 182 -10.19 9.60 -1.91
N ARG A 183 -10.60 10.04 -0.74
CA ARG A 183 -10.09 11.27 -0.12
C ARG A 183 -8.90 10.93 0.80
N CYS A 184 -7.72 11.44 0.50
CA CYS A 184 -6.55 11.38 1.38
C CYS A 184 -6.40 12.68 2.19
N ALA A 185 -5.69 12.62 3.30
CA ALA A 185 -5.38 13.82 4.09
C ALA A 185 -4.14 14.54 3.57
N VAL A 186 -3.08 13.79 3.26
CA VAL A 186 -1.84 14.34 2.72
C VAL A 186 -1.49 13.64 1.42
N HIS A 187 -1.33 14.42 0.37
CA HIS A 187 -0.84 13.96 -0.93
C HIS A 187 0.50 14.60 -1.25
N VAL A 188 1.44 13.76 -1.67
CA VAL A 188 2.78 14.18 -2.09
C VAL A 188 3.03 13.65 -3.50
N GLY A 189 3.17 14.55 -4.45
CA GLY A 189 3.36 14.21 -5.86
C GLY A 189 4.50 14.98 -6.51
N GLY A 190 4.99 14.50 -7.64
CA GLY A 190 6.14 15.09 -8.34
C GLY A 190 7.46 14.87 -7.60
N ASP A 191 8.32 15.86 -7.64
CA ASP A 191 9.60 15.90 -6.92
C ASP A 191 9.46 16.63 -5.55
N SER A 192 8.29 16.55 -4.93
CA SER A 192 7.98 17.27 -3.70
C SER A 192 8.61 16.62 -2.47
N HIS A 193 8.93 17.47 -1.48
CA HIS A 193 9.43 17.08 -0.16
C HIS A 193 8.46 17.53 0.92
N VAL A 194 7.95 16.59 1.72
CA VAL A 194 7.01 16.90 2.79
C VAL A 194 7.50 16.35 4.11
N THR A 195 7.48 17.18 5.14
CA THR A 195 7.70 16.77 6.53
C THR A 195 6.44 16.99 7.34
N VAL A 196 5.88 15.92 7.88
CA VAL A 196 4.73 15.96 8.80
C VAL A 196 5.25 15.62 10.19
N LYS A 197 5.03 16.52 11.15
CA LYS A 197 5.50 16.28 12.51
C LYS A 197 4.50 16.75 13.56
N ASN A 198 4.56 16.14 14.74
CA ASN A 198 3.74 16.48 15.89
C ASN A 198 2.23 16.56 15.59
N SER A 199 1.76 15.83 14.59
CA SER A 199 0.43 16.00 14.03
C SER A 199 -0.43 14.75 14.22
N ARG A 200 -1.74 14.98 14.34
CA ARG A 200 -2.75 13.94 14.32
C ARG A 200 -3.51 13.99 12.99
N ILE A 201 -3.46 12.91 12.25
CA ILE A 201 -4.14 12.82 10.97
C ILE A 201 -5.06 11.60 10.98
N GLN A 202 -6.32 11.83 10.70
CA GLN A 202 -7.35 10.81 10.82
C GLN A 202 -8.23 10.73 9.57
N ASN A 203 -8.51 9.49 9.15
CA ASN A 203 -9.52 9.16 8.16
C ASN A 203 -10.66 8.41 8.87
N THR A 204 -11.88 8.94 8.79
CA THR A 204 -13.09 8.35 9.35
C THR A 204 -14.03 7.82 8.27
N SER A 205 -13.55 7.65 7.07
CA SER A 205 -14.35 7.27 5.91
C SER A 205 -15.04 5.92 6.09
N PRO A 206 -16.25 5.78 5.55
CA PRO A 206 -16.96 4.52 5.63
C PRO A 206 -16.27 3.43 4.83
N ASP A 207 -16.50 2.20 5.22
CA ASP A 207 -16.07 1.05 4.44
C ASP A 207 -16.80 1.02 3.09
N SER A 208 -16.06 1.07 2.00
CA SER A 208 -16.63 1.14 0.66
C SER A 208 -16.78 -0.25 0.04
N ASP A 209 -17.80 -1.00 0.46
CA ASP A 209 -18.16 -2.28 -0.17
C ASP A 209 -18.70 -2.15 -1.60
N TRP A 210 -19.12 -0.96 -2.00
CA TRP A 210 -19.76 -0.72 -3.29
C TRP A 210 -18.84 -0.84 -4.52
N LEU A 211 -17.55 -1.05 -4.28
CA LEU A 211 -16.53 -1.19 -5.33
C LEU A 211 -16.21 -2.65 -5.63
N GLY A 212 -17.19 -3.50 -5.54
CA GLY A 212 -17.08 -4.96 -5.63
C GLY A 212 -16.22 -5.55 -6.74
N ASP A 213 -15.86 -4.78 -7.76
CA ASP A 213 -15.17 -5.26 -8.96
C ASP A 213 -13.68 -4.92 -8.99
N PHE A 214 -13.13 -4.29 -7.94
CA PHE A 214 -11.74 -3.86 -7.92
C PHE A 214 -10.82 -4.76 -7.10
N SER A 215 -9.59 -4.85 -7.56
CA SER A 215 -8.52 -5.51 -6.82
C SER A 215 -8.37 -4.85 -5.45
N TRP A 216 -8.81 -5.55 -4.44
CA TRP A 216 -8.69 -5.16 -3.04
C TRP A 216 -7.23 -4.97 -2.59
N ALA A 217 -6.27 -5.52 -3.32
CA ALA A 217 -4.85 -5.44 -2.98
C ALA A 217 -4.24 -4.07 -3.26
N CYS A 218 -4.84 -3.30 -4.14
CA CYS A 218 -4.21 -2.10 -4.69
C CYS A 218 -4.85 -0.79 -4.26
N GLY A 219 -6.00 -0.82 -3.60
CA GLY A 219 -6.62 0.39 -3.09
C GLY A 219 -7.12 1.36 -4.16
N PHE A 220 -7.60 0.88 -5.29
CA PHE A 220 -8.15 1.71 -6.34
C PHE A 220 -9.64 1.99 -6.15
N LEU A 221 -10.05 3.14 -6.61
CA LEU A 221 -11.43 3.60 -6.68
C LEU A 221 -12.31 3.17 -5.49
N GLY A 222 -12.47 4.08 -4.56
CA GLY A 222 -13.33 3.90 -3.40
C GLY A 222 -12.66 3.26 -2.21
N THR A 223 -11.39 3.05 -2.27
CA THR A 223 -10.60 2.77 -1.10
C THR A 223 -10.11 4.06 -0.48
N ASN A 224 -9.81 4.03 0.80
CA ASN A 224 -9.36 5.18 1.54
C ASN A 224 -7.94 4.95 2.02
N ARG A 225 -7.06 5.86 1.63
CA ARG A 225 -5.71 5.98 2.17
C ARG A 225 -5.63 7.26 2.96
N LEU A 226 -5.00 7.20 4.11
CA LEU A 226 -4.83 8.42 4.88
C LEU A 226 -3.85 9.37 4.21
N CYS A 227 -2.70 8.85 3.78
CA CYS A 227 -1.66 9.63 3.13
C CYS A 227 -1.10 8.88 1.93
N GLN A 228 -0.73 9.62 0.89
CA GLN A 228 -0.23 9.09 -0.37
C GLN A 228 1.01 9.81 -0.86
N LEU A 229 1.96 9.03 -1.35
CA LEU A 229 3.19 9.48 -1.99
C LEU A 229 3.28 8.92 -3.41
N CYS A 230 3.53 9.78 -4.38
CA CYS A 230 3.63 9.44 -5.80
C CYS A 230 4.88 10.03 -6.46
N ASP A 231 5.20 9.54 -7.65
CA ASP A 231 6.30 10.00 -8.52
C ASP A 231 7.68 9.89 -7.87
N ASN A 232 8.40 10.98 -7.66
CA ASN A 232 9.76 11.00 -7.11
C ASN A 232 9.81 11.73 -5.76
N GLY A 233 8.70 11.73 -5.05
CA GLY A 233 8.56 12.50 -3.83
C GLY A 233 9.24 11.86 -2.61
N THR A 234 9.42 12.68 -1.61
CA THR A 234 9.90 12.26 -0.28
C THR A 234 8.93 12.73 0.79
N VAL A 235 8.59 11.83 1.74
CA VAL A 235 7.78 12.22 2.89
C VAL A 235 8.39 11.68 4.19
N VAL A 236 8.43 12.54 5.20
CA VAL A 236 8.85 12.19 6.56
C VAL A 236 7.68 12.41 7.52
N TYR A 237 7.29 11.38 8.27
CA TYR A 237 6.38 11.49 9.40
C TYR A 237 7.18 11.33 10.68
N ASP A 238 7.13 12.30 11.59
CA ASP A 238 7.86 12.26 12.88
C ASP A 238 6.94 12.66 14.02
N ASN A 239 6.82 11.83 15.03
CA ASN A 239 5.95 12.03 16.18
C ASN A 239 4.48 12.30 15.79
N CYS A 240 3.95 11.45 14.89
CA CYS A 240 2.60 11.57 14.37
C CYS A 240 1.68 10.47 14.90
N ASP A 241 0.38 10.78 14.99
CA ASP A 241 -0.70 9.82 15.22
C ASP A 241 -1.53 9.68 13.91
N LEU A 242 -1.31 8.60 13.18
CA LEU A 242 -1.87 8.35 11.86
C LEU A 242 -2.96 7.28 11.98
N ILE A 243 -4.22 7.67 11.85
CA ILE A 243 -5.38 6.82 12.12
C ILE A 243 -6.23 6.67 10.88
N SER A 244 -6.49 5.45 10.47
CA SER A 244 -7.44 5.15 9.39
C SER A 244 -8.42 4.07 9.81
N ASN A 245 -9.68 4.22 9.44
CA ASN A 245 -10.68 3.16 9.49
C ASN A 245 -11.03 2.62 8.10
N GLY A 246 -10.37 3.14 7.08
CA GLY A 246 -10.55 2.72 5.70
C GLY A 246 -9.65 1.53 5.31
N TRP A 247 -9.04 1.64 4.15
CA TRP A 247 -8.29 0.56 3.53
C TRP A 247 -6.81 0.58 3.86
N GLY A 248 -6.21 1.75 4.01
CA GLY A 248 -4.80 1.90 4.32
C GLY A 248 -4.48 3.16 5.11
N VAL A 249 -3.31 3.16 5.76
CA VAL A 249 -2.77 4.34 6.42
C VAL A 249 -1.87 5.09 5.43
N LEU A 250 -0.80 4.47 4.98
CA LEU A 250 0.19 5.08 4.09
C LEU A 250 0.30 4.31 2.78
N SER A 251 0.50 4.99 1.68
CA SER A 251 0.86 4.33 0.43
C SER A 251 1.94 5.07 -0.35
N ILE A 252 2.76 4.30 -1.05
CA ILE A 252 3.67 4.75 -2.09
C ILE A 252 3.20 4.12 -3.38
N ASP A 253 2.86 4.97 -4.35
CA ASP A 253 2.38 4.56 -5.66
C ASP A 253 3.35 5.05 -6.75
N GLY A 254 4.56 4.50 -6.72
CA GLY A 254 5.60 4.76 -7.72
C GLY A 254 5.53 3.74 -8.85
N THR A 255 5.82 4.18 -10.07
CA THR A 255 5.89 3.28 -11.25
C THR A 255 7.29 3.19 -11.83
N ASP A 256 7.93 4.32 -12.08
CA ASP A 256 9.21 4.44 -12.79
C ASP A 256 10.24 5.28 -12.03
N LYS A 257 9.87 5.81 -10.88
CA LYS A 257 10.70 6.71 -10.08
C LYS A 257 10.87 6.23 -8.66
N TYR A 258 11.87 6.77 -7.99
CA TYR A 258 12.21 6.46 -6.63
C TYR A 258 11.45 7.34 -5.66
N ASN A 259 10.70 6.73 -4.76
CA ASN A 259 10.01 7.40 -3.68
C ASN A 259 10.64 7.06 -2.33
N GLU A 260 10.66 8.01 -1.42
CA GLU A 260 11.15 7.78 -0.07
C GLU A 260 10.10 8.15 0.99
N MET A 261 9.79 7.21 1.86
CA MET A 261 8.90 7.41 3.00
C MET A 261 9.61 7.01 4.29
N ILE A 262 9.77 7.95 5.19
CA ILE A 262 10.39 7.73 6.50
C ILE A 262 9.37 8.03 7.59
N VAL A 263 9.11 7.04 8.44
CA VAL A 263 8.17 7.15 9.56
C VAL A 263 8.94 6.94 10.85
N LYS A 264 8.95 7.95 11.72
CA LYS A 264 9.72 7.93 12.96
C LYS A 264 8.81 8.21 14.15
N ASN A 265 9.08 7.54 15.28
CA ASN A 265 8.46 7.86 16.57
C ASN A 265 6.92 8.02 16.49
N SER A 266 6.30 7.34 15.53
CA SER A 266 4.90 7.57 15.16
C SER A 266 4.05 6.33 15.41
N ARG A 267 2.75 6.56 15.58
CA ARG A 267 1.76 5.50 15.70
C ARG A 267 0.93 5.43 14.44
N LEU A 268 0.81 4.22 13.88
CA LEU A 268 -0.06 3.90 12.77
C LEU A 268 -1.16 2.96 13.24
N THR A 269 -2.40 3.39 13.11
CA THR A 269 -3.57 2.59 13.49
C THR A 269 -4.51 2.42 12.31
N LEU A 270 -4.83 1.17 11.99
CA LEU A 270 -5.89 0.83 11.05
C LEU A 270 -6.91 -0.06 11.76
N SER A 271 -8.13 0.44 11.92
CA SER A 271 -9.20 -0.22 12.69
C SER A 271 -10.42 -0.61 11.85
N GLY A 272 -10.36 -0.44 10.55
CA GLY A 272 -11.49 -0.75 9.65
C GLY A 272 -11.95 -2.21 9.75
N PRO A 273 -13.20 -2.52 9.45
CA PRO A 273 -13.78 -3.86 9.59
C PRO A 273 -13.19 -4.87 8.61
N ARG A 274 -12.41 -4.42 7.64
CA ARG A 274 -11.79 -5.29 6.64
C ARG A 274 -10.45 -5.83 7.12
N SER A 275 -10.31 -7.13 7.07
CA SER A 275 -9.08 -7.87 7.41
C SER A 275 -7.96 -7.72 6.35
N HIS A 276 -8.09 -6.81 5.39
CA HIS A 276 -7.18 -6.68 4.25
C HIS A 276 -6.41 -5.36 4.21
N GLY A 277 -6.70 -4.44 5.11
CA GLY A 277 -6.05 -3.15 5.16
C GLY A 277 -4.55 -3.24 5.45
N TYR A 278 -3.85 -2.14 5.29
CA TYR A 278 -2.41 -2.07 5.47
C TYR A 278 -1.95 -0.83 6.26
N GLY A 279 -0.80 -0.97 6.92
CA GLY A 279 -0.09 0.15 7.52
C GLY A 279 0.59 0.98 6.44
N ALA A 280 1.43 0.35 5.62
CA ALA A 280 1.97 0.95 4.41
C ALA A 280 1.93 -0.03 3.24
N PHE A 281 1.54 0.46 2.07
CA PHE A 281 1.59 -0.27 0.81
C PHE A 281 2.54 0.43 -0.16
N CYS A 282 3.59 -0.25 -0.57
CA CYS A 282 4.64 0.31 -1.40
C CYS A 282 4.67 -0.40 -2.76
N ILE A 283 4.40 0.35 -3.84
CA ILE A 283 4.42 -0.13 -5.22
C ILE A 283 5.58 0.55 -5.96
N GLY A 284 6.48 -0.24 -6.54
CA GLY A 284 7.58 0.25 -7.37
C GLY A 284 8.93 0.33 -6.66
N GLY A 285 9.89 1.06 -7.25
CA GLY A 285 11.24 1.28 -6.74
C GLY A 285 11.26 2.27 -5.58
N ASN A 286 10.95 1.81 -4.38
CA ASN A 286 10.69 2.67 -3.22
C ASN A 286 11.64 2.36 -2.08
N HIS A 287 11.85 3.36 -1.23
CA HIS A 287 12.43 3.21 0.08
C HIS A 287 11.40 3.56 1.16
N VAL A 288 11.12 2.63 2.05
CA VAL A 288 10.28 2.87 3.22
C VAL A 288 11.04 2.50 4.49
N ARG A 289 10.99 3.37 5.49
CA ARG A 289 11.62 3.14 6.79
C ARG A 289 10.66 3.46 7.93
N PHE A 290 10.49 2.47 8.82
CA PHE A 290 9.84 2.65 10.12
C PHE A 290 10.92 2.62 11.20
N GLU A 291 10.96 3.64 12.05
CA GLU A 291 11.92 3.72 13.15
C GLU A 291 11.24 4.19 14.45
N GLY A 292 11.28 3.35 15.48
CA GLY A 292 10.64 3.66 16.76
C GLY A 292 9.12 3.78 16.69
N CYS A 293 8.48 3.06 15.77
CA CYS A 293 7.06 3.16 15.51
C CYS A 293 6.24 2.10 16.24
N ASP A 294 4.97 2.43 16.52
CA ASP A 294 3.94 1.49 16.97
C ASP A 294 2.90 1.33 15.87
N VAL A 295 2.91 0.19 15.18
CA VAL A 295 2.03 -0.12 14.05
C VAL A 295 1.02 -1.18 14.46
N ASN A 296 -0.26 -0.84 14.47
CA ASN A 296 -1.35 -1.74 14.82
C ASN A 296 -2.44 -1.71 13.75
N VAL A 297 -2.52 -2.75 12.95
CA VAL A 297 -3.40 -2.78 11.77
C VAL A 297 -4.19 -4.08 11.66
N THR A 298 -5.37 -3.98 11.08
CA THR A 298 -6.28 -5.12 10.87
C THR A 298 -5.82 -6.10 9.79
N GLY A 299 -4.92 -5.70 8.91
CA GLY A 299 -4.41 -6.51 7.81
C GLY A 299 -2.91 -6.73 7.86
N TYR A 300 -2.20 -6.09 6.94
CA TYR A 300 -0.75 -6.19 6.77
C TYR A 300 -0.07 -4.89 7.24
N PRO A 301 0.78 -4.90 8.25
CA PRO A 301 1.58 -3.73 8.62
C PRO A 301 2.38 -3.15 7.46
N LEU A 302 3.01 -4.01 6.64
CA LEU A 302 3.76 -3.58 5.48
C LEU A 302 3.52 -4.52 4.29
N MET A 303 3.20 -3.95 3.15
CA MET A 303 3.10 -4.63 1.87
C MET A 303 4.11 -4.03 0.89
N LEU A 304 4.99 -4.89 0.36
CA LEU A 304 5.93 -4.56 -0.69
C LEU A 304 5.48 -5.23 -1.98
N ARG A 305 5.15 -4.43 -2.98
CA ARG A 305 4.87 -4.93 -4.31
C ARG A 305 5.91 -4.40 -5.27
N GLY A 306 6.70 -5.31 -5.75
CA GLY A 306 7.62 -4.96 -6.79
C GLY A 306 6.90 -4.76 -8.12
N MET A 307 7.29 -3.71 -8.82
CA MET A 307 6.92 -3.45 -10.21
C MET A 307 8.12 -2.97 -11.00
N MET A 308 9.18 -2.64 -10.32
CA MET A 308 10.46 -2.22 -10.86
C MET A 308 11.56 -2.66 -9.90
N ASP A 309 12.78 -2.77 -10.38
CA ASP A 309 13.92 -3.25 -9.61
C ASP A 309 14.14 -2.45 -8.30
N LYS A 310 14.31 -3.17 -7.18
CA LYS A 310 14.93 -2.69 -5.93
C LYS A 310 14.07 -1.91 -4.92
N GLY A 311 12.85 -2.39 -4.63
CA GLY A 311 12.16 -1.93 -3.42
C GLY A 311 13.03 -2.19 -2.16
N ARG A 312 13.14 -1.18 -1.27
CA ARG A 312 13.86 -1.28 -0.01
C ARG A 312 12.96 -0.93 1.16
N ALA A 313 12.95 -1.80 2.17
CA ALA A 313 12.22 -1.54 3.41
C ALA A 313 13.12 -1.75 4.62
N GLU A 314 12.97 -0.87 5.60
CA GLU A 314 13.66 -0.95 6.88
C GLU A 314 12.65 -0.83 8.03
N ILE A 315 12.75 -1.73 9.02
CA ILE A 315 11.94 -1.68 10.24
C ILE A 315 12.91 -1.75 11.42
N VAL A 316 13.01 -0.65 12.16
CA VAL A 316 14.03 -0.50 13.20
C VAL A 316 13.37 -0.10 14.51
N ARG A 317 13.65 -0.83 15.59
CA ARG A 317 13.16 -0.56 16.95
C ARG A 317 11.67 -0.25 17.01
N SER A 318 10.87 -1.02 16.27
CA SER A 318 9.44 -0.79 16.12
C SER A 318 8.61 -1.96 16.63
N ASN A 319 7.41 -1.67 17.13
CA ASN A 319 6.41 -2.66 17.51
C ASN A 319 5.41 -2.83 16.37
N ILE A 320 5.30 -4.02 15.85
CA ILE A 320 4.50 -4.31 14.66
C ILE A 320 3.42 -5.33 14.99
N ARG A 321 2.16 -4.91 14.96
CA ARG A 321 1.00 -5.77 15.19
C ARG A 321 0.12 -5.85 13.97
N GLY A 322 0.04 -7.04 13.39
CA GLY A 322 -0.86 -7.37 12.29
C GLY A 322 -1.94 -8.36 12.73
N ARG A 323 -3.21 -7.94 12.64
CA ARG A 323 -4.34 -8.84 12.93
C ARG A 323 -4.52 -9.95 11.91
N ARG A 324 -3.67 -9.97 10.93
CA ARG A 324 -3.59 -11.04 9.94
C ARG A 324 -2.14 -11.49 9.79
N PHE A 325 -1.37 -10.81 8.98
CA PHE A 325 0.04 -11.11 8.73
C PHE A 325 0.92 -9.91 9.12
N GLY A 326 2.22 -10.10 9.25
CA GLY A 326 3.15 -9.01 9.51
C GLY A 326 3.59 -8.31 8.22
N LEU A 327 4.26 -9.02 7.36
CA LEU A 327 4.85 -8.48 6.12
C LEU A 327 4.36 -9.28 4.93
N LEU A 328 4.08 -8.59 3.84
CA LEU A 328 3.83 -9.21 2.55
C LEU A 328 4.80 -8.66 1.52
N ALA A 329 5.56 -9.53 0.87
CA ALA A 329 6.31 -9.21 -0.35
C ALA A 329 5.73 -10.00 -1.51
N MET A 330 5.43 -9.32 -2.62
CA MET A 330 4.85 -9.95 -3.80
C MET A 330 5.28 -9.27 -5.09
N GLY A 331 5.19 -10.01 -6.21
CA GLY A 331 5.49 -9.50 -7.55
C GLY A 331 6.94 -9.72 -7.96
N ASP A 332 7.31 -9.19 -9.11
CA ASP A 332 8.43 -9.59 -9.94
C ASP A 332 9.73 -8.83 -9.65
N THR A 333 10.01 -8.47 -8.41
CA THR A 333 11.16 -7.63 -8.09
C THR A 333 12.12 -8.23 -7.11
N HIS A 334 13.33 -7.69 -7.16
CA HIS A 334 14.34 -7.84 -6.14
C HIS A 334 14.11 -6.82 -5.04
N SER A 335 13.55 -7.24 -3.92
CA SER A 335 13.35 -6.39 -2.75
C SER A 335 14.44 -6.63 -1.71
N VAL A 336 14.77 -5.59 -0.95
CA VAL A 336 15.67 -5.68 0.22
C VAL A 336 14.89 -5.29 1.47
N LEU A 337 14.84 -6.19 2.44
CA LEU A 337 14.16 -5.96 3.71
C LEU A 337 15.18 -6.06 4.86
N THR A 338 15.26 -5.02 5.67
CA THR A 338 16.08 -5.00 6.89
C THR A 338 15.21 -4.78 8.12
N ILE A 339 15.33 -5.66 9.10
CA ILE A 339 14.59 -5.58 10.35
C ILE A 339 15.59 -5.64 11.51
N ALA A 340 15.54 -4.69 12.42
CA ALA A 340 16.46 -4.64 13.54
C ALA A 340 15.79 -4.20 14.84
N GLY A 341 16.06 -4.93 15.94
CA GLY A 341 15.62 -4.58 17.28
C GLY A 341 14.10 -4.39 17.42
N SER A 342 13.33 -5.11 16.62
CA SER A 342 11.88 -4.90 16.50
C SER A 342 11.10 -6.10 17.06
N ASP A 343 9.81 -5.89 17.29
CA ASP A 343 8.90 -6.86 17.87
C ASP A 343 7.67 -7.04 16.97
N PHE A 344 7.42 -8.28 16.54
CA PHE A 344 6.29 -8.64 15.69
C PHE A 344 5.31 -9.55 16.44
N GLU A 345 4.05 -9.15 16.44
CA GLU A 345 2.92 -9.93 16.91
C GLU A 345 1.89 -10.02 15.79
N THR A 346 1.55 -11.24 15.36
CA THR A 346 0.61 -11.44 14.25
C THR A 346 -0.35 -12.58 14.55
N ASP A 347 -1.59 -12.48 14.07
CA ASP A 347 -2.57 -13.56 14.26
C ASP A 347 -2.29 -14.76 13.35
N LYS A 348 -1.56 -14.55 12.27
CA LYS A 348 -1.10 -15.57 11.31
C LYS A 348 0.41 -15.49 11.12
N SER A 349 0.91 -15.86 9.95
CA SER A 349 2.34 -15.86 9.66
C SER A 349 2.94 -14.45 9.75
N THR A 350 4.16 -14.34 10.29
CA THR A 350 4.85 -13.05 10.41
C THR A 350 5.26 -12.51 9.05
N MET A 351 5.78 -13.35 8.16
CA MET A 351 6.21 -12.96 6.82
C MET A 351 5.55 -13.85 5.77
N VAL A 352 5.01 -13.23 4.73
CA VAL A 352 4.42 -13.90 3.57
C VAL A 352 5.11 -13.39 2.31
N PHE A 353 5.75 -14.29 1.57
CA PHE A 353 6.40 -13.95 0.31
C PHE A 353 5.75 -14.74 -0.84
N LYS A 354 5.34 -14.03 -1.88
CA LYS A 354 4.60 -14.57 -3.02
C LYS A 354 5.33 -14.31 -4.32
N GLY A 355 6.17 -15.25 -4.74
CA GLY A 355 6.86 -15.19 -6.01
C GLY A 355 7.94 -14.12 -6.14
N SER A 356 8.15 -13.26 -5.15
CA SER A 356 9.19 -12.21 -5.20
C SER A 356 10.57 -12.77 -4.86
N ALA A 357 11.62 -12.21 -5.48
CA ALA A 357 12.98 -12.38 -5.02
C ALA A 357 13.26 -11.35 -3.91
N THR A 358 13.61 -11.80 -2.72
CA THR A 358 13.79 -10.89 -1.58
C THR A 358 15.03 -11.24 -0.79
N SER A 359 15.88 -10.24 -0.55
CA SER A 359 17.00 -10.32 0.39
C SER A 359 16.57 -9.77 1.74
N VAL A 360 16.62 -10.59 2.79
CA VAL A 360 16.10 -10.26 4.12
C VAL A 360 17.22 -10.32 5.15
N ASN A 361 17.42 -9.25 5.90
CA ASN A 361 18.35 -9.20 7.01
C ASN A 361 17.60 -8.87 8.31
N ILE A 362 17.63 -9.79 9.27
CA ILE A 362 16.91 -9.64 10.54
C ILE A 362 17.91 -9.73 11.68
N THR A 363 17.92 -8.73 12.55
CA THR A 363 18.82 -8.67 13.70
C THR A 363 18.03 -8.40 14.99
N GLU A 364 18.34 -9.13 16.07
CA GLU A 364 17.81 -8.89 17.42
C GLU A 364 16.29 -8.65 17.46
N THR A 365 15.53 -9.43 16.71
CA THR A 365 14.11 -9.23 16.49
C THR A 365 13.30 -10.38 17.08
N ALA A 366 12.21 -10.07 17.78
CA ALA A 366 11.24 -11.04 18.26
C ALA A 366 10.07 -11.19 17.28
N MET A 367 9.63 -12.43 17.07
CA MET A 367 8.49 -12.75 16.20
C MET A 367 7.56 -13.74 16.89
N ARG A 368 6.29 -13.38 17.01
CA ARG A 368 5.24 -14.18 17.65
C ARG A 368 4.06 -14.39 16.68
N PRO A 369 4.18 -15.33 15.74
CA PRO A 369 3.07 -15.68 14.85
C PRO A 369 2.01 -16.51 15.58
N GLY A 370 0.75 -16.10 15.48
CA GLY A 370 -0.37 -16.82 16.11
C GLY A 370 -0.65 -18.21 15.53
N ASN A 371 -0.26 -18.46 14.27
CA ASN A 371 -0.33 -19.78 13.65
C ASN A 371 0.97 -20.59 13.74
N GLY A 372 1.98 -20.08 14.44
CA GLY A 372 3.28 -20.74 14.59
C GLY A 372 4.21 -20.63 13.39
N VAL A 373 3.84 -19.93 12.31
CA VAL A 373 4.65 -19.81 11.09
C VAL A 373 5.31 -18.44 11.00
N ILE A 374 6.62 -18.40 11.07
CA ILE A 374 7.41 -17.17 10.91
C ILE A 374 7.51 -16.79 9.43
N LEU A 375 7.87 -17.74 8.58
CA LEU A 375 7.98 -17.52 7.14
C LEU A 375 7.05 -18.45 6.36
N GLN A 376 6.16 -17.84 5.61
CA GLN A 376 5.31 -18.46 4.61
C GLN A 376 5.76 -18.02 3.23
N LEU A 377 6.64 -18.82 2.61
CA LEU A 377 6.98 -18.64 1.19
C LEU A 377 6.03 -19.52 0.37
N MET A 378 5.27 -18.90 -0.53
CA MET A 378 4.17 -19.56 -1.23
C MET A 378 4.07 -19.13 -2.69
N ASP A 379 3.36 -19.93 -3.48
CA ASP A 379 2.98 -19.55 -4.84
C ASP A 379 2.10 -18.30 -4.82
N ASN A 380 2.24 -17.46 -5.86
CA ASN A 380 1.50 -16.21 -5.92
C ASN A 380 0.01 -16.47 -6.19
N ASP A 381 -0.82 -16.14 -5.22
CA ASP A 381 -2.29 -16.21 -5.31
C ASP A 381 -2.95 -14.82 -5.47
N GLU A 382 -2.15 -13.78 -5.75
CA GLU A 382 -2.67 -12.46 -6.04
C GLU A 382 -3.21 -12.38 -7.47
N SER A 383 -4.39 -11.79 -7.62
CA SER A 383 -5.05 -11.62 -8.92
C SER A 383 -4.34 -10.65 -9.87
N GLY A 384 -3.30 -9.98 -9.40
CA GLY A 384 -2.89 -8.77 -10.06
C GLY A 384 -3.99 -7.71 -10.00
N MET A 385 -3.85 -6.64 -10.76
CA MET A 385 -4.85 -5.59 -10.89
C MET A 385 -5.89 -5.89 -11.99
N THR A 386 -6.09 -7.15 -12.32
CA THR A 386 -7.04 -7.55 -13.36
C THR A 386 -8.45 -7.56 -12.79
N GLY A 387 -9.31 -6.71 -13.33
CA GLY A 387 -10.72 -6.62 -12.99
C GLY A 387 -11.50 -7.95 -13.08
N GLN A 388 -12.67 -7.93 -13.60
CA GLN A 388 -13.76 -8.92 -13.57
C GLN A 388 -13.42 -10.42 -13.74
N ASP A 389 -12.27 -10.79 -14.30
CA ASP A 389 -11.87 -12.19 -14.55
C ASP A 389 -10.94 -12.78 -13.47
N PHE A 390 -11.03 -12.27 -12.27
CA PHE A 390 -10.27 -12.73 -11.12
C PHE A 390 -10.59 -14.20 -10.78
N LYS A 391 -9.79 -15.11 -11.28
CA LYS A 391 -9.87 -16.54 -10.97
C LYS A 391 -8.47 -17.14 -10.95
N ILE A 392 -7.98 -17.47 -9.77
CA ILE A 392 -6.67 -18.08 -9.59
C ILE A 392 -6.86 -19.52 -9.14
N PRO A 393 -6.58 -20.51 -9.99
CA PRO A 393 -6.45 -21.90 -9.56
C PRO A 393 -5.30 -22.03 -8.56
N VAL A 394 -5.53 -22.74 -7.47
CA VAL A 394 -4.59 -22.89 -6.35
C VAL A 394 -4.42 -24.35 -5.97
N GLY A 395 -3.30 -24.65 -5.34
CA GLY A 395 -3.01 -26.01 -4.84
C GLY A 395 -2.45 -26.99 -5.87
N GLU A 396 -2.20 -26.55 -7.11
CA GLU A 396 -1.52 -27.38 -8.10
C GLU A 396 -0.01 -27.42 -7.81
N VAL A 397 0.59 -28.58 -7.95
CA VAL A 397 2.04 -28.77 -7.81
C VAL A 397 2.62 -29.13 -9.19
N ASP A 398 3.59 -28.34 -9.63
CA ASP A 398 4.27 -28.60 -10.92
C ASP A 398 5.17 -29.84 -10.83
N GLN A 399 5.47 -30.39 -11.99
CA GLN A 399 6.51 -31.43 -12.10
C GLN A 399 7.89 -30.81 -11.85
N PRO A 400 8.86 -31.64 -11.39
CA PRO A 400 10.23 -31.19 -11.22
C PRO A 400 10.79 -30.56 -12.52
N LEU A 401 11.40 -29.38 -12.38
CA LEU A 401 12.03 -28.68 -13.50
C LEU A 401 13.38 -29.30 -13.80
N PRO A 402 13.63 -29.74 -15.05
CA PRO A 402 14.94 -30.29 -15.41
C PRO A 402 16.07 -29.26 -15.24
N GLY A 403 17.16 -29.69 -14.62
CA GLY A 403 18.37 -28.87 -14.46
C GLY A 403 18.29 -27.75 -13.43
N ARG A 404 17.19 -27.63 -12.67
CA ARG A 404 17.10 -26.66 -11.57
C ARG A 404 18.02 -27.07 -10.42
N ASP A 405 18.90 -26.16 -10.00
CA ASP A 405 19.71 -26.33 -8.80
C ASP A 405 18.88 -25.98 -7.55
N LEU A 406 18.60 -26.97 -6.75
CA LEU A 406 17.85 -26.83 -5.49
C LEU A 406 18.78 -26.70 -4.27
N THR A 407 20.09 -26.77 -4.47
CA THR A 407 21.09 -26.74 -3.39
C THR A 407 21.72 -25.36 -3.21
N HIS A 408 21.27 -24.38 -3.98
CA HIS A 408 21.74 -23.00 -3.95
C HIS A 408 20.56 -22.02 -4.01
N ALA A 409 20.63 -20.91 -3.27
CA ALA A 409 19.70 -19.79 -3.38
C ALA A 409 20.43 -18.58 -4.00
N GLY A 410 20.06 -18.25 -5.23
CA GLY A 410 20.64 -17.18 -6.03
C GLY A 410 19.97 -15.81 -5.80
N GLU A 411 20.24 -14.87 -6.70
CA GLU A 411 19.66 -13.52 -6.63
C GLU A 411 18.14 -13.52 -6.88
N ASP A 412 17.66 -14.45 -7.68
CA ASP A 412 16.24 -14.58 -8.00
C ASP A 412 15.46 -15.41 -6.97
N ASP A 413 16.07 -15.77 -5.86
CA ASP A 413 15.50 -16.56 -4.76
C ASP A 413 15.24 -15.72 -3.51
N ILE A 414 14.71 -16.33 -2.46
CA ILE A 414 14.62 -15.73 -1.14
C ILE A 414 15.90 -16.03 -0.37
N ARG A 415 16.60 -14.99 0.06
CA ARG A 415 17.80 -15.10 0.89
C ARG A 415 17.58 -14.36 2.20
N MET A 416 17.62 -15.10 3.29
CA MET A 416 17.35 -14.58 4.62
C MET A 416 18.53 -14.83 5.55
N THR A 417 19.02 -13.77 6.18
CA THR A 417 20.02 -13.83 7.25
C THR A 417 19.37 -13.41 8.57
N LEU A 418 19.45 -14.28 9.57
CA LEU A 418 19.02 -14.04 10.94
C LEU A 418 20.24 -13.87 11.83
N THR A 419 20.36 -12.74 12.52
CA THR A 419 21.49 -12.45 13.40
C THR A 419 21.00 -12.16 14.81
N ALA A 420 21.58 -12.82 15.80
CA ALA A 420 21.29 -12.65 17.22
C ALA A 420 19.78 -12.78 17.56
N CYS A 421 19.09 -13.68 16.85
CA CYS A 421 17.67 -13.92 17.03
C CYS A 421 17.41 -15.18 17.90
N ARG A 422 16.28 -15.18 18.61
CA ARG A 422 15.79 -16.31 19.39
C ARG A 422 14.32 -16.53 19.03
N LEU A 423 14.06 -17.46 18.10
CA LEU A 423 12.77 -17.59 17.43
C LEU A 423 12.12 -18.95 17.70
N THR A 424 10.81 -18.95 17.90
CA THR A 424 9.99 -20.15 17.94
C THR A 424 8.94 -20.07 16.86
N GLY A 425 8.98 -21.01 15.91
CA GLY A 425 8.05 -21.08 14.78
C GLY A 425 8.70 -21.67 13.53
N ASP A 426 7.87 -21.89 12.54
CA ASP A 426 8.20 -22.64 11.35
C ASP A 426 8.57 -21.74 10.17
N PHE A 427 9.42 -22.25 9.30
CA PHE A 427 9.85 -21.64 8.04
C PHE A 427 9.51 -22.60 6.90
N PHE A 428 8.56 -22.24 6.08
CA PHE A 428 8.10 -23.10 5.00
C PHE A 428 8.33 -22.49 3.62
N ASN A 429 8.80 -23.31 2.70
CA ASN A 429 8.85 -23.00 1.28
C ASN A 429 7.90 -23.92 0.50
N SER A 430 6.79 -23.40 0.04
CA SER A 430 5.79 -24.12 -0.77
C SER A 430 5.62 -23.56 -2.18
N THR A 431 6.63 -22.88 -2.72
CA THR A 431 6.60 -22.36 -4.09
C THR A 431 6.86 -23.46 -5.10
N THR A 432 5.82 -24.05 -5.66
CA THR A 432 5.94 -25.19 -6.57
C THR A 432 5.32 -24.93 -7.94
N ASN A 433 4.42 -23.97 -8.07
CA ASN A 433 3.61 -23.78 -9.27
C ASN A 433 4.10 -22.59 -10.10
N ILE A 434 4.68 -22.88 -11.26
CA ILE A 434 5.17 -21.88 -12.21
C ILE A 434 4.03 -21.04 -12.79
N GLN A 435 2.88 -21.66 -13.07
CA GLN A 435 1.76 -20.97 -13.71
C GLN A 435 1.09 -19.95 -12.78
N ALA A 436 1.10 -20.19 -11.48
CA ALA A 436 0.61 -19.21 -10.50
C ALA A 436 1.46 -17.94 -10.52
N ASN A 437 2.77 -18.07 -10.67
CA ASN A 437 3.68 -16.93 -10.74
C ASN A 437 3.57 -16.17 -12.07
N LYS A 438 3.39 -16.87 -13.21
CA LYS A 438 3.21 -16.24 -14.53
C LYS A 438 1.99 -15.33 -14.63
N ARG A 439 0.93 -15.63 -13.91
CA ARG A 439 -0.32 -14.86 -13.97
C ARG A 439 -0.21 -13.47 -13.39
N SER A 440 0.69 -13.24 -12.44
CA SER A 440 0.90 -11.92 -11.85
C SER A 440 1.53 -10.93 -12.84
N THR A 441 2.28 -11.45 -13.83
CA THR A 441 3.02 -10.66 -14.81
C THR A 441 2.24 -10.37 -16.09
N GLN A 442 1.37 -11.26 -16.52
CA GLN A 442 0.77 -11.24 -17.87
C GLN A 442 -0.48 -10.37 -18.04
N GLY A 443 -1.09 -9.86 -17.02
CA GLY A 443 -2.41 -9.28 -17.18
C GLY A 443 -2.65 -7.93 -16.51
N GLY A 444 -1.75 -7.52 -15.64
CA GLY A 444 -2.12 -6.54 -14.64
C GLY A 444 -2.26 -5.12 -15.15
N PHE A 445 -1.24 -4.61 -15.81
CA PHE A 445 -1.12 -3.16 -16.01
C PHE A 445 -1.92 -2.59 -17.18
N GLY A 446 -2.05 -3.30 -18.29
CA GLY A 446 -2.79 -2.80 -19.45
C GLY A 446 -4.29 -2.66 -19.18
N LYS A 447 -4.91 -3.69 -18.60
CA LYS A 447 -6.34 -3.66 -18.22
C LYS A 447 -6.61 -2.72 -17.05
N PHE A 448 -5.69 -2.63 -16.12
CA PHE A 448 -5.71 -1.68 -15.02
C PHE A 448 -5.70 -0.24 -15.52
N HIS A 449 -4.84 0.07 -16.45
CA HIS A 449 -4.75 1.32 -17.13
C HIS A 449 -6.10 1.72 -17.75
N ASP A 450 -6.72 0.84 -18.53
CA ASP A 450 -8.02 1.09 -19.15
C ASP A 450 -9.14 1.30 -18.12
N THR A 451 -9.05 0.64 -16.98
CA THR A 451 -10.07 0.72 -15.93
C THR A 451 -9.93 1.97 -15.07
N LEU A 452 -8.71 2.39 -14.74
CA LEU A 452 -8.45 3.65 -14.01
C LEU A 452 -8.95 4.88 -14.78
N ILE A 453 -8.83 4.84 -16.11
CA ILE A 453 -9.21 5.97 -16.96
C ILE A 453 -10.71 5.98 -17.23
N GLY A 454 -11.29 4.82 -17.48
CA GLY A 454 -12.69 4.70 -17.90
C GLY A 454 -13.71 5.05 -16.81
N THR A 455 -13.28 5.05 -15.54
CA THR A 455 -14.19 5.20 -14.40
C THR A 455 -14.03 6.51 -13.63
N GLY A 456 -13.13 7.39 -14.04
CA GLY A 456 -12.99 8.74 -13.47
C GLY A 456 -14.20 9.64 -13.70
N GLN A 457 -15.17 9.18 -14.46
CA GLN A 457 -16.51 9.77 -14.55
C GLN A 457 -17.47 8.86 -13.79
N GLY A 458 -18.04 9.37 -12.72
CA GLY A 458 -18.97 8.64 -11.87
C GLY A 458 -20.05 7.94 -12.66
N LYS A 459 -20.45 6.76 -12.24
CA LYS A 459 -21.58 5.96 -12.74
C LYS A 459 -22.94 6.67 -12.65
N ASN A 460 -22.99 7.98 -12.63
CA ASN A 460 -24.23 8.77 -12.53
C ASN A 460 -24.65 9.47 -13.83
N GLU A 461 -24.07 9.13 -14.97
CA GLU A 461 -24.71 9.53 -16.22
C GLU A 461 -25.70 8.46 -16.67
N PRO A 462 -26.99 8.83 -16.84
CA PRO A 462 -27.96 7.92 -17.43
C PRO A 462 -27.52 7.61 -18.87
N THR A 463 -27.41 6.34 -19.19
CA THR A 463 -27.14 5.85 -20.54
C THR A 463 -28.10 6.48 -21.54
N LYS A 464 -27.64 7.47 -22.29
CA LYS A 464 -28.34 7.93 -23.48
C LYS A 464 -28.19 6.85 -24.55
N SER A 465 -29.25 6.09 -24.73
CA SER A 465 -29.42 5.20 -25.86
C SER A 465 -29.39 6.02 -27.16
N GLY A 466 -28.56 5.61 -28.10
CA GLY A 466 -28.66 5.97 -29.49
C GLY A 466 -27.50 6.76 -30.06
N LYS A 467 -26.42 6.09 -30.43
CA LYS A 467 -25.53 6.47 -31.53
C LYS A 467 -25.22 5.24 -32.39
N PRO A 468 -25.07 5.42 -33.70
CA PRO A 468 -24.81 4.33 -34.63
C PRO A 468 -23.43 3.70 -34.40
N GLU A 469 -23.31 2.39 -34.60
CA GLU A 469 -22.07 1.63 -34.56
C GLU A 469 -21.04 2.26 -35.52
N GLU A 470 -20.02 2.88 -34.99
CA GLU A 470 -18.77 3.14 -35.70
C GLU A 470 -17.96 1.84 -35.78
N LYS A 471 -17.39 1.56 -36.95
CA LYS A 471 -16.53 0.40 -37.20
C LYS A 471 -15.41 0.35 -36.16
N PRO A 472 -15.02 -0.85 -35.68
CA PRO A 472 -13.93 -0.98 -34.73
C PRO A 472 -12.63 -0.48 -35.39
N GLU A 473 -12.10 0.62 -34.88
CA GLU A 473 -10.69 0.96 -35.09
C GLU A 473 -9.83 -0.17 -34.52
N GLU A 474 -8.80 -0.58 -35.25
CA GLU A 474 -7.80 -1.53 -34.75
C GLU A 474 -7.27 -0.99 -33.41
N LYS A 475 -7.57 -1.71 -32.34
CA LYS A 475 -7.02 -1.38 -31.01
C LYS A 475 -5.50 -1.42 -31.10
N PRO A 476 -4.81 -0.38 -30.65
CA PRO A 476 -3.36 -0.47 -30.52
C PRO A 476 -3.02 -1.69 -29.67
N GLU A 477 -2.02 -2.45 -30.09
CA GLU A 477 -1.51 -3.58 -29.31
C GLU A 477 -1.25 -3.12 -27.88
N ALA A 478 -1.71 -3.93 -26.91
CA ALA A 478 -1.48 -3.65 -25.50
C ALA A 478 0.03 -3.39 -25.30
N PRO A 479 0.42 -2.32 -24.61
CA PRO A 479 1.81 -2.07 -24.33
C PRO A 479 2.42 -3.32 -23.69
N GLY A 480 3.55 -3.78 -24.23
CA GLY A 480 4.30 -4.89 -23.68
C GLY A 480 4.69 -4.63 -22.23
N PRO A 481 5.20 -5.64 -21.51
CA PRO A 481 5.64 -5.48 -20.14
C PRO A 481 6.56 -4.25 -20.02
N LEU A 482 6.37 -3.46 -18.97
CA LEU A 482 7.18 -2.27 -18.72
C LEU A 482 8.67 -2.62 -18.75
N PRO A 483 9.53 -1.80 -19.36
CA PRO A 483 10.97 -2.05 -19.39
C PRO A 483 11.52 -2.25 -17.97
N GLY A 484 12.16 -3.39 -17.71
CA GLY A 484 12.72 -3.75 -16.40
C GLY A 484 11.97 -4.83 -15.62
N MET A 485 10.76 -5.21 -16.04
CA MET A 485 10.12 -6.42 -15.52
C MET A 485 10.89 -7.65 -15.97
N LYS A 486 11.59 -8.28 -15.07
CA LYS A 486 12.16 -9.61 -15.29
C LYS A 486 11.05 -10.63 -15.11
N ASP A 487 11.04 -11.61 -15.99
CA ASP A 487 10.16 -12.77 -15.92
C ASP A 487 10.61 -13.67 -14.74
N LEU A 488 10.11 -13.38 -13.54
CA LEU A 488 10.44 -14.15 -12.32
C LEU A 488 9.53 -15.39 -12.17
N ASP A 489 9.18 -15.99 -13.28
CA ASP A 489 8.22 -17.10 -13.41
C ASP A 489 8.63 -18.42 -12.73
N THR A 490 9.74 -18.45 -12.03
CA THR A 490 10.24 -19.70 -11.44
C THR A 490 9.87 -19.84 -9.96
N PRO A 491 9.61 -21.04 -9.49
CA PRO A 491 9.57 -21.33 -8.06
C PRO A 491 10.84 -20.82 -7.37
N LYS A 492 10.77 -20.50 -6.08
CA LYS A 492 11.88 -19.91 -5.34
C LYS A 492 12.55 -20.93 -4.43
N ASN A 493 13.88 -20.91 -4.38
CA ASN A 493 14.59 -21.54 -3.28
C ASN A 493 14.57 -20.62 -2.04
N LEU A 494 14.69 -21.20 -0.87
CA LEU A 494 14.89 -20.50 0.39
C LEU A 494 16.32 -20.69 0.85
N GLY A 495 17.13 -19.64 0.82
CA GLY A 495 18.42 -19.62 1.50
C GLY A 495 18.27 -18.99 2.88
N LEU A 496 18.59 -19.73 3.93
CA LEU A 496 18.52 -19.27 5.31
C LEU A 496 19.88 -19.39 5.99
N THR A 497 20.41 -18.25 6.43
CA THR A 497 21.68 -18.17 7.16
C THR A 497 21.44 -17.74 8.60
N LEU A 498 21.91 -18.53 9.56
CA LEU A 498 21.82 -18.25 10.98
C LEU A 498 23.19 -17.81 11.51
N VAL A 499 23.22 -16.65 12.17
CA VAL A 499 24.39 -16.06 12.82
C VAL A 499 24.04 -15.75 14.27
N ASP A 500 24.68 -16.35 15.23
CA ASP A 500 24.32 -16.27 16.66
C ASP A 500 22.80 -16.43 16.91
N THR A 501 22.18 -17.34 16.21
CA THR A 501 20.71 -17.44 16.17
C THR A 501 20.24 -18.81 16.63
N GLN A 502 19.14 -18.83 17.40
CA GLN A 502 18.48 -20.04 17.82
C GLN A 502 17.06 -20.09 17.25
N ILE A 503 16.76 -21.21 16.57
CA ILE A 503 15.42 -21.48 16.05
C ILE A 503 14.90 -22.76 16.70
N THR A 504 13.66 -22.72 17.18
CA THR A 504 12.88 -23.89 17.58
C THR A 504 11.68 -24.00 16.64
N GLY A 505 11.68 -24.99 15.75
CA GLY A 505 10.63 -25.15 14.75
C GLY A 505 11.03 -26.06 13.59
N VAL A 506 10.16 -26.12 12.60
CA VAL A 506 10.37 -26.83 11.33
C VAL A 506 10.95 -25.84 10.31
N ILE A 507 12.01 -26.23 9.61
CA ILE A 507 12.53 -25.51 8.44
C ILE A 507 12.46 -26.49 7.27
N SER A 508 11.58 -26.25 6.30
CA SER A 508 11.26 -27.30 5.33
C SER A 508 10.69 -26.79 4.01
N SER A 509 10.97 -27.53 2.94
CA SER A 509 10.07 -27.58 1.79
C SER A 509 8.70 -28.05 2.24
N ALA A 510 7.63 -27.55 1.60
CA ALA A 510 6.26 -27.83 2.02
C ALA A 510 5.31 -27.88 0.80
N THR A 511 4.17 -28.49 1.01
CA THR A 511 2.97 -28.31 0.21
C THR A 511 2.08 -27.25 0.86
N GLN A 512 1.23 -26.61 0.08
CA GLN A 512 0.23 -25.65 0.55
C GLN A 512 -1.19 -26.12 0.27
N ALA A 513 -2.10 -25.82 1.16
CA ALA A 513 -3.52 -26.07 0.98
C ALA A 513 -4.35 -24.91 1.54
N TYR A 514 -5.39 -24.52 0.81
CA TYR A 514 -6.36 -23.54 1.28
C TYR A 514 -7.40 -24.17 2.19
N ARG A 515 -7.99 -23.36 3.04
CA ARG A 515 -9.07 -23.81 3.93
C ARG A 515 -10.22 -24.40 3.13
N GLN A 516 -10.88 -25.41 3.71
CA GLN A 516 -12.05 -26.05 3.13
C GLN A 516 -11.82 -26.67 1.74
N GLY A 517 -10.56 -26.94 1.38
CA GLY A 517 -10.23 -27.54 0.09
C GLY A 517 -10.51 -26.63 -1.10
N LEU A 518 -10.44 -25.32 -0.91
CA LEU A 518 -10.55 -24.37 -2.02
C LEU A 518 -9.49 -24.65 -3.08
N THR A 519 -9.92 -24.77 -4.32
CA THR A 519 -9.07 -24.96 -5.51
C THR A 519 -9.05 -23.75 -6.43
N LEU A 520 -9.83 -22.71 -6.08
CA LEU A 520 -9.94 -21.48 -6.84
C LEU A 520 -10.08 -20.30 -5.87
N ILE A 521 -9.27 -19.26 -6.07
CA ILE A 521 -9.47 -17.96 -5.45
C ILE A 521 -10.13 -17.03 -6.45
N ASP A 522 -11.24 -16.41 -6.05
CA ASP A 522 -12.00 -15.43 -6.84
C ASP A 522 -12.56 -14.31 -5.95
N GLN A 523 -13.38 -13.44 -6.51
CA GLN A 523 -14.00 -12.32 -5.79
C GLN A 523 -14.79 -12.75 -4.55
N SER A 524 -15.47 -13.90 -4.61
CA SER A 524 -16.34 -14.36 -3.53
C SER A 524 -15.58 -14.84 -2.30
N ASN A 525 -14.34 -15.33 -2.49
CA ASN A 525 -13.50 -15.89 -1.44
C ASN A 525 -12.12 -15.19 -1.33
N ARG A 526 -11.96 -14.03 -1.92
CA ARG A 526 -10.70 -13.25 -1.91
C ARG A 526 -10.07 -13.07 -0.52
N ARG A 527 -10.88 -13.14 0.54
CA ARG A 527 -10.40 -13.09 1.93
C ARG A 527 -9.55 -14.29 2.31
N GLU A 528 -9.58 -15.35 1.53
CA GLU A 528 -8.75 -16.54 1.72
C GLU A 528 -7.36 -16.44 1.08
N MET A 529 -7.05 -15.40 0.33
CA MET A 529 -5.69 -15.19 -0.17
C MET A 529 -4.67 -15.16 0.95
N SER A 530 -3.50 -15.74 0.73
CA SER A 530 -2.45 -15.99 1.72
C SER A 530 -2.87 -16.90 2.88
N ASN A 531 -4.13 -17.28 2.99
CA ASN A 531 -4.65 -18.02 4.12
C ASN A 531 -4.53 -19.53 3.88
N ILE A 532 -3.30 -20.00 3.82
CA ILE A 532 -2.95 -21.40 3.58
C ILE A 532 -2.51 -22.11 4.85
N THR A 533 -2.57 -23.44 4.80
CA THR A 533 -1.85 -24.33 5.70
C THR A 533 -0.69 -24.93 4.92
N GLN A 534 0.51 -24.92 5.49
CA GLN A 534 1.70 -25.53 4.92
C GLN A 534 2.02 -26.81 5.69
N THR A 535 2.36 -27.86 4.95
CA THR A 535 2.75 -29.14 5.50
C THR A 535 4.09 -29.54 4.91
N ALA A 536 5.06 -29.85 5.78
CA ALA A 536 6.38 -30.31 5.37
C ALA A 536 6.27 -31.48 4.38
N ALA A 537 6.91 -31.37 3.25
CA ALA A 537 6.84 -32.33 2.15
C ALA A 537 8.16 -32.40 1.37
N PRO A 538 8.45 -33.52 0.71
CA PRO A 538 9.61 -33.63 -0.15
C PRO A 538 9.69 -32.51 -1.20
N THR A 539 10.89 -32.02 -1.42
CA THR A 539 11.19 -30.95 -2.37
C THR A 539 10.80 -31.31 -3.80
N VAL A 540 10.13 -30.40 -4.49
CA VAL A 540 9.82 -30.50 -5.93
C VAL A 540 10.65 -29.48 -6.72
N ASN A 541 10.30 -28.18 -6.59
CA ASN A 541 11.02 -27.07 -7.21
C ASN A 541 11.48 -26.02 -6.19
N ASN A 542 11.25 -26.27 -4.93
CA ASN A 542 11.29 -25.38 -3.77
C ASN A 542 12.41 -25.77 -2.81
N GLY A 543 13.66 -25.66 -3.24
CA GLY A 543 14.83 -25.97 -2.43
C GLY A 543 14.87 -25.16 -1.12
N VAL A 544 15.41 -25.80 -0.07
CA VAL A 544 15.71 -25.14 1.20
C VAL A 544 17.17 -25.35 1.53
N VAL A 545 17.90 -24.26 1.59
CA VAL A 545 19.35 -24.20 1.80
C VAL A 545 19.60 -23.53 3.15
N LEU A 546 20.17 -24.25 4.11
CA LEU A 546 20.38 -23.77 5.46
C LEU A 546 21.88 -23.73 5.82
N SER A 547 22.29 -22.64 6.45
CA SER A 547 23.65 -22.48 6.97
C SER A 547 23.62 -22.00 8.42
N LEU A 548 24.39 -22.66 9.30
CA LEU A 548 24.54 -22.31 10.70
C LEU A 548 26.00 -21.95 11.01
N ASP A 549 26.21 -20.81 11.64
CA ASP A 549 27.51 -20.45 12.19
C ASP A 549 27.82 -21.23 13.49
N ALA A 550 29.00 -21.00 14.05
CA ALA A 550 29.52 -21.73 15.22
C ALA A 550 28.66 -21.59 16.49
N THR A 551 27.86 -20.55 16.58
CA THR A 551 27.08 -20.20 17.78
C THR A 551 25.58 -20.45 17.60
N SER A 552 25.17 -20.79 16.38
CA SER A 552 23.76 -21.00 16.04
C SER A 552 23.26 -22.39 16.38
N ARG A 553 21.97 -22.46 16.67
CA ARG A 553 21.27 -23.69 17.04
C ARG A 553 19.92 -23.80 16.33
N TRP A 554 19.64 -24.99 15.81
CA TRP A 554 18.31 -25.34 15.32
C TRP A 554 17.76 -26.54 16.09
N THR A 555 16.72 -26.31 16.89
CA THR A 555 15.94 -27.38 17.54
C THR A 555 14.79 -27.78 16.61
N VAL A 556 14.94 -28.93 15.99
CA VAL A 556 14.00 -29.48 15.00
C VAL A 556 12.79 -30.06 15.73
N THR A 557 11.58 -29.51 15.50
CA THR A 557 10.37 -29.94 16.21
C THR A 557 9.51 -30.94 15.43
N GLY A 558 9.76 -31.11 14.15
CA GLY A 558 9.02 -32.00 13.26
C GLY A 558 9.81 -32.43 12.04
N THR A 559 9.18 -33.19 11.15
CA THR A 559 9.83 -33.61 9.91
C THR A 559 10.19 -32.41 9.06
N SER A 560 11.44 -32.37 8.60
CA SER A 560 11.99 -31.28 7.77
C SER A 560 12.65 -31.84 6.53
N TYR A 561 12.35 -31.25 5.38
CA TYR A 561 12.93 -31.60 4.07
C TYR A 561 13.74 -30.40 3.57
N ILE A 562 15.06 -30.58 3.48
CA ILE A 562 15.97 -29.53 3.00
C ILE A 562 16.89 -30.09 1.91
N THR A 563 17.52 -29.21 1.15
CA THR A 563 18.34 -29.60 -0.01
C THR A 563 19.82 -29.31 0.17
N ALA A 564 20.16 -28.42 1.10
CA ALA A 564 21.53 -28.22 1.53
C ALA A 564 21.58 -27.80 3.00
N LEU A 565 22.63 -28.26 3.71
CA LEU A 565 22.88 -27.93 5.10
C LEU A 565 24.38 -27.71 5.29
N THR A 566 24.78 -26.52 5.72
CA THR A 566 26.16 -26.21 6.10
C THR A 566 26.24 -25.93 7.59
N LEU A 567 27.10 -26.66 8.28
CA LEU A 567 27.34 -26.53 9.71
C LEU A 567 28.77 -26.10 9.98
N ALA A 568 28.95 -24.95 10.61
CA ALA A 568 30.26 -24.56 11.15
C ALA A 568 30.59 -25.41 12.39
N GLN A 569 31.87 -25.45 12.77
CA GLN A 569 32.29 -26.11 13.99
C GLN A 569 31.66 -25.42 15.22
N GLY A 570 30.87 -26.15 16.01
CA GLY A 570 30.10 -25.60 17.14
C GLY A 570 28.62 -25.40 16.87
N ALA A 571 28.21 -25.35 15.59
CA ALA A 571 26.79 -25.32 15.24
C ALA A 571 26.05 -26.56 15.74
N LEU A 572 24.80 -26.40 16.20
CA LEU A 572 24.01 -27.50 16.72
C LEU A 572 22.70 -27.65 15.96
N VAL A 573 22.39 -28.90 15.57
CA VAL A 573 21.09 -29.31 15.06
C VAL A 573 20.62 -30.49 15.94
N GLU A 574 19.53 -30.32 16.66
CA GLU A 574 19.12 -31.28 17.69
C GLU A 574 17.59 -31.43 17.74
N ALA A 575 17.12 -32.48 18.35
CA ALA A 575 15.70 -32.63 18.71
C ALA A 575 15.41 -31.95 20.06
N PRO A 576 14.13 -31.66 20.38
CA PRO A 576 13.72 -31.23 21.72
C PRO A 576 14.10 -32.24 22.78
N ALA A 577 14.22 -31.80 24.04
CA ALA A 577 14.55 -32.64 25.16
C ALA A 577 13.62 -33.90 25.26
N GLY A 578 14.22 -35.05 25.38
CA GLY A 578 13.49 -36.35 25.47
C GLY A 578 13.08 -36.90 24.09
N LYS A 579 13.48 -36.29 23.01
CA LYS A 579 13.27 -36.75 21.64
C LYS A 579 14.62 -37.10 20.98
N THR A 580 14.54 -37.88 19.90
CA THR A 580 15.73 -38.24 19.09
C THR A 580 15.60 -37.62 17.70
N LEU A 581 16.72 -37.11 17.19
CA LEU A 581 16.84 -36.62 15.82
C LEU A 581 17.44 -37.73 14.96
N ARG A 582 16.76 -38.05 13.86
CA ARG A 582 17.30 -38.93 12.82
C ARG A 582 17.47 -38.12 11.55
N VAL A 583 18.63 -38.23 10.92
CA VAL A 583 18.95 -37.53 9.68
C VAL A 583 19.30 -38.54 8.60
N THR A 584 18.76 -38.33 7.40
CA THR A 584 19.15 -39.09 6.22
C THR A 584 19.56 -38.13 5.10
N VAL A 585 20.60 -38.50 4.35
CA VAL A 585 21.02 -37.81 3.12
C VAL A 585 20.92 -38.81 1.96
N ASP A 586 20.09 -38.52 0.97
CA ASP A 586 19.76 -39.44 -0.13
C ASP A 586 19.36 -40.85 0.34
N GLY A 587 18.58 -40.88 1.44
CA GLY A 587 18.08 -42.12 2.04
C GLY A 587 19.07 -42.87 2.94
N LYS A 588 20.32 -42.39 3.06
CA LYS A 588 21.32 -42.98 3.97
C LYS A 588 21.34 -42.25 5.30
N GLU A 589 21.24 -43.01 6.38
CA GLU A 589 21.38 -42.46 7.74
C GLU A 589 22.76 -41.79 7.89
N THR A 590 22.76 -40.58 8.42
CA THR A 590 23.94 -39.73 8.45
C THR A 590 24.02 -39.03 9.81
N GLU A 591 25.15 -39.13 10.45
CA GLU A 591 25.47 -38.34 11.65
C GLU A 591 25.91 -36.95 11.20
N LEU A 592 25.33 -35.88 11.78
CA LEU A 592 25.71 -34.53 11.49
C LEU A 592 26.99 -34.14 12.22
N VAL A 593 28.00 -33.80 11.44
CA VAL A 593 29.28 -33.20 11.90
C VAL A 593 29.52 -31.89 11.15
N PRO A 594 30.41 -31.01 11.61
CA PRO A 594 30.71 -29.80 10.86
C PRO A 594 31.12 -30.10 9.40
N GLY A 595 30.50 -29.40 8.45
CA GLY A 595 30.67 -29.63 7.02
C GLY A 595 29.42 -29.24 6.22
N THR A 596 29.45 -29.56 4.92
CA THR A 596 28.34 -29.27 4.00
C THR A 596 27.72 -30.56 3.48
N TYR A 597 26.42 -30.65 3.57
CA TYR A 597 25.59 -31.75 3.09
C TYR A 597 24.68 -31.23 1.96
N THR A 598 24.57 -31.97 0.88
CA THR A 598 23.69 -31.63 -0.26
C THR A 598 22.95 -32.89 -0.72
N GLY A 599 21.76 -32.70 -1.29
CA GLY A 599 20.89 -33.77 -1.77
C GLY A 599 19.54 -33.78 -1.07
N LYS A 600 18.88 -34.93 -1.01
CA LYS A 600 17.61 -35.11 -0.29
C LYS A 600 17.88 -35.29 1.19
N ILE A 601 17.93 -34.22 1.95
CA ILE A 601 18.17 -34.26 3.40
C ILE A 601 16.82 -34.29 4.11
N VAL A 602 16.61 -35.32 4.93
CA VAL A 602 15.39 -35.47 5.72
C VAL A 602 15.76 -35.58 7.19
N LEU A 603 15.20 -34.70 8.00
CA LEU A 603 15.32 -34.71 9.44
C LEU A 603 13.97 -35.18 10.03
N THR A 604 13.98 -36.17 10.92
CA THR A 604 12.77 -36.66 11.60
C THR A 604 13.00 -36.68 13.11
N VAL A 605 11.96 -36.32 13.85
CA VAL A 605 11.96 -36.29 15.31
C VAL A 605 11.04 -37.40 15.84
N ALA A 606 11.56 -38.27 16.69
CA ALA A 606 10.84 -39.38 17.31
C ALA A 606 10.73 -39.23 18.82
#